data_c68dcbc768f25c017ecc493791965b0c
#
_entry.id   c68dcbc768f25c017ecc493791965b0c
#
_cell.length_a   1.000
_cell.length_b   1.000
_cell.length_c   1.000
_cell.angle_alpha   90.00
_cell.angle_beta   90.00
_cell.angle_gamma   90.00
#
_symmetry.space_group_name_H-M   'P 1'
#
loop_
_entity.id
_entity.type
_entity.pdbx_description
1 polymer ?
#
loop_
_entity_poly.entity_id
_entity_poly.type
_entity_poly.pdbx_seq_one_letter_code
_entity_poly.pdbx_strand_id
1 'polypeptide(L)'
;MLEFRFCRALCDIARNIEAQLKFNQVASPTMSFTDPLAQLNISPATITHRGLREYAEVAELVLVEMGADGREHRLTPAAAAAWQALKAAALANGITLIIVSNFRSVQRQAEIIQAKLAAGQLIDDILRSVAPPGHSEHHTGCAVDIASPDHPTLDISFAQTAAFAWLTQQAGRFGFTLSFPEGNSAGYQFEPWHWCFQC
;
A
#
# COMPACT_ATOMS: atom_id res chain seq x y z
N MET A 1 5.85 34.91 64.27
CA MET A 1 4.52 34.35 63.87
C MET A 1 4.21 34.52 62.40
N LEU A 2 5.11 35.02 61.56
CA LEU A 2 4.89 35.16 60.10
C LEU A 2 5.38 33.96 59.25
N GLU A 3 6.39 33.22 59.71
CA GLU A 3 7.01 32.11 58.93
C GLU A 3 6.14 30.87 58.85
N PHE A 4 5.27 30.62 59.81
CA PHE A 4 4.39 29.42 59.79
C PHE A 4 3.21 29.52 58.82
N ARG A 5 2.83 30.73 58.38
CA ARG A 5 1.75 30.96 57.41
C ARG A 5 2.21 30.74 55.96
N PHE A 6 3.50 31.02 55.68
CA PHE A 6 4.04 30.89 54.32
C PHE A 6 4.24 29.41 53.90
N CYS A 7 4.64 28.59 54.84
CA CYS A 7 4.87 27.14 54.57
C CYS A 7 3.57 26.39 54.30
N ARG A 8 2.47 26.80 54.93
CA ARG A 8 1.14 26.18 54.74
C ARG A 8 0.54 26.51 53.37
N ALA A 9 0.71 27.76 52.90
CA ALA A 9 0.24 28.16 51.58
C ALA A 9 0.97 27.47 50.41
N LEU A 10 2.27 27.21 50.55
CA LEU A 10 3.05 26.46 49.54
C LEU A 10 2.68 24.99 49.49
N CYS A 11 2.36 24.37 50.64
CA CYS A 11 1.87 22.99 50.68
C CYS A 11 0.46 22.83 50.03
N ASP A 12 -0.39 23.79 50.19
CA ASP A 12 -1.74 23.78 49.62
C ASP A 12 -1.72 24.04 48.09
N ILE A 13 -0.78 24.86 47.62
CA ILE A 13 -0.55 25.05 46.18
C ILE A 13 0.02 23.78 45.54
N ALA A 14 0.99 23.10 46.19
CA ALA A 14 1.56 21.87 45.69
C ALA A 14 0.50 20.73 45.60
N ARG A 15 -0.37 20.61 46.61
CA ARG A 15 -1.47 19.63 46.58
C ARG A 15 -2.52 19.93 45.53
N ASN A 16 -2.78 21.20 45.25
CA ASN A 16 -3.72 21.58 44.19
C ASN A 16 -3.14 21.31 42.79
N ILE A 17 -1.83 21.49 42.58
CA ILE A 17 -1.14 21.17 41.33
C ILE A 17 -1.12 19.66 41.10
N GLU A 18 -0.85 18.84 42.14
CA GLU A 18 -0.93 17.36 42.01
C GLU A 18 -2.35 16.86 41.76
N ALA A 19 -3.37 17.48 42.33
CA ALA A 19 -4.76 17.18 42.07
C ALA A 19 -5.20 17.52 40.64
N GLN A 20 -4.72 18.66 40.11
CA GLN A 20 -4.98 19.07 38.73
C GLN A 20 -4.21 18.24 37.71
N LEU A 21 -2.98 17.78 38.04
CA LEU A 21 -2.23 16.84 37.19
C LEU A 21 -2.87 15.46 37.11
N LYS A 22 -3.52 15.01 38.19
CA LYS A 22 -4.29 13.74 38.18
C LYS A 22 -5.63 13.84 37.47
N PHE A 23 -6.21 15.02 37.36
CA PHE A 23 -7.48 15.21 36.64
C PHE A 23 -7.29 15.38 35.12
N ASN A 24 -6.06 15.68 34.67
CA ASN A 24 -5.72 15.83 33.25
C ASN A 24 -5.17 14.54 32.61
N GLN A 25 -5.19 13.41 33.34
CA GLN A 25 -5.14 12.09 32.70
C GLN A 25 -6.55 11.70 32.22
N VAL A 26 -7.17 12.55 31.42
CA VAL A 26 -8.15 12.08 30.45
C VAL A 26 -7.34 11.18 29.51
N ALA A 27 -7.59 9.88 29.64
CA ALA A 27 -7.10 8.91 28.65
C ALA A 27 -7.41 9.51 27.28
N SER A 28 -6.36 9.83 26.54
CA SER A 28 -6.51 10.09 25.11
C SER A 28 -7.38 8.95 24.59
N PRO A 29 -8.45 9.21 23.83
CA PRO A 29 -9.17 8.12 23.21
C PRO A 29 -8.10 7.37 22.43
N THR A 30 -7.73 6.18 22.88
CA THR A 30 -7.09 5.18 22.03
C THR A 30 -8.04 5.10 20.86
N MET A 31 -7.69 5.73 19.73
CA MET A 31 -8.32 5.42 18.47
C MET A 31 -8.09 3.91 18.35
N SER A 32 -9.13 3.16 18.67
CA SER A 32 -9.21 1.77 18.32
C SER A 32 -9.07 1.77 16.80
N PHE A 33 -7.87 1.47 16.30
CA PHE A 33 -7.68 1.07 14.93
C PHE A 33 -8.50 -0.21 14.79
N THR A 34 -9.75 -0.03 14.44
CA THR A 34 -10.59 -1.17 14.09
C THR A 34 -9.89 -1.84 12.93
N ASP A 35 -9.58 -3.11 13.12
CA ASP A 35 -8.90 -3.95 12.13
C ASP A 35 -9.58 -3.75 10.76
N PRO A 36 -8.86 -3.26 9.72
CA PRO A 36 -9.44 -3.03 8.41
C PRO A 36 -10.06 -4.29 7.78
N LEU A 37 -9.54 -5.47 8.13
CA LEU A 37 -10.09 -6.75 7.67
C LEU A 37 -11.47 -6.99 8.27
N ALA A 38 -11.63 -6.74 9.58
CA ALA A 38 -12.92 -6.89 10.27
C ALA A 38 -13.98 -5.91 9.73
N GLN A 39 -13.61 -4.67 9.43
CA GLN A 39 -14.51 -3.68 8.83
C GLN A 39 -15.03 -4.09 7.44
N LEU A 40 -14.24 -4.83 6.70
CA LEU A 40 -14.55 -5.32 5.35
C LEU A 40 -15.18 -6.73 5.37
N ASN A 41 -15.43 -7.30 6.54
CA ASN A 41 -15.88 -8.68 6.72
C ASN A 41 -14.96 -9.72 6.05
N ILE A 42 -13.64 -9.42 6.00
CA ILE A 42 -12.64 -10.36 5.49
C ILE A 42 -12.22 -11.28 6.63
N SER A 43 -12.49 -12.58 6.48
CA SER A 43 -12.16 -13.57 7.50
C SER A 43 -10.65 -13.80 7.59
N PRO A 44 -10.06 -13.88 8.80
CA PRO A 44 -8.69 -14.36 8.99
C PRO A 44 -8.45 -15.74 8.36
N ALA A 45 -9.48 -16.59 8.31
CA ALA A 45 -9.39 -17.89 7.65
C ALA A 45 -9.11 -17.77 6.15
N THR A 46 -9.63 -16.74 5.47
CA THR A 46 -9.32 -16.46 4.05
C THR A 46 -7.84 -16.17 3.85
N ILE A 47 -7.25 -15.35 4.73
CA ILE A 47 -5.82 -15.01 4.71
C ILE A 47 -4.97 -16.26 4.87
N THR A 48 -5.26 -17.05 5.91
CA THR A 48 -4.52 -18.28 6.22
C THR A 48 -4.66 -19.33 5.13
N HIS A 49 -5.88 -19.57 4.64
CA HIS A 49 -6.15 -20.58 3.61
C HIS A 49 -5.41 -20.29 2.29
N ARG A 50 -5.34 -19.00 1.91
CA ARG A 50 -4.64 -18.56 0.71
C ARG A 50 -3.14 -18.36 0.93
N GLY A 51 -2.64 -18.48 2.16
CA GLY A 51 -1.24 -18.24 2.49
C GLY A 51 -0.79 -16.81 2.17
N LEU A 52 -1.69 -15.81 2.32
CA LEU A 52 -1.37 -14.44 1.98
C LEU A 52 -0.35 -13.85 2.95
N ARG A 53 0.74 -13.34 2.40
CA ARG A 53 1.79 -12.69 3.17
C ARG A 53 1.32 -11.32 3.64
N GLU A 54 1.68 -10.95 4.87
CA GLU A 54 1.52 -9.58 5.38
C GLU A 54 2.68 -8.70 4.88
N TYR A 55 2.34 -7.46 4.50
CA TYR A 55 3.28 -6.44 4.04
C TYR A 55 3.07 -5.16 4.84
N ALA A 56 4.13 -4.73 5.54
CA ALA A 56 4.14 -3.43 6.20
C ALA A 56 4.21 -2.28 5.17
N GLU A 57 3.62 -1.15 5.51
CA GLU A 57 3.80 0.07 4.73
C GLU A 57 5.25 0.55 4.85
N VAL A 58 5.86 0.86 3.70
CA VAL A 58 7.18 1.47 3.67
C VAL A 58 7.09 2.94 4.09
N ALA A 59 8.09 3.40 4.86
CA ALA A 59 8.15 4.79 5.31
C ALA A 59 8.85 5.73 4.31
N GLU A 60 9.82 5.23 3.54
CA GLU A 60 10.63 6.04 2.63
C GLU A 60 10.20 5.83 1.18
N LEU A 61 9.71 6.91 0.58
CA LEU A 61 9.23 6.93 -0.81
C LEU A 61 9.78 8.15 -1.54
N VAL A 62 10.19 7.96 -2.78
CA VAL A 62 10.60 9.03 -3.69
C VAL A 62 9.62 9.18 -4.84
N LEU A 63 9.44 10.40 -5.33
CA LEU A 63 8.66 10.67 -6.53
C LEU A 63 9.40 10.11 -7.75
N VAL A 64 8.70 9.31 -8.56
CA VAL A 64 9.26 8.69 -9.78
C VAL A 64 8.81 9.44 -11.02
N GLU A 65 7.51 9.66 -11.14
CA GLU A 65 6.88 10.39 -12.24
C GLU A 65 5.49 10.90 -11.86
N MET A 66 4.98 11.83 -12.65
CA MET A 66 3.59 12.28 -12.59
C MET A 66 2.77 11.50 -13.60
N GLY A 67 1.68 10.92 -13.16
CA GLY A 67 0.71 10.30 -14.06
C GLY A 67 0.01 11.34 -14.96
N ALA A 68 -0.54 10.90 -16.08
CA ALA A 68 -1.31 11.76 -16.99
C ALA A 68 -2.58 12.36 -16.31
N ASP A 69 -3.04 11.75 -15.24
CA ASP A 69 -4.15 12.20 -14.39
C ASP A 69 -3.71 13.14 -13.25
N GLY A 70 -2.44 13.52 -13.21
CA GLY A 70 -1.85 14.40 -12.20
C GLY A 70 -1.50 13.71 -10.88
N ARG A 71 -1.66 12.38 -10.77
CA ARG A 71 -1.25 11.64 -9.57
C ARG A 71 0.27 11.47 -9.52
N GLU A 72 0.81 11.60 -8.32
CA GLU A 72 2.21 11.29 -8.05
C GLU A 72 2.42 9.76 -7.98
N HIS A 73 3.38 9.27 -8.74
CA HIS A 73 3.84 7.90 -8.62
C HIS A 73 5.10 7.86 -7.74
N ARG A 74 5.03 7.11 -6.64
CA ARG A 74 6.08 7.03 -5.63
C ARG A 74 6.49 5.57 -5.40
N LEU A 75 7.78 5.32 -5.30
CA LEU A 75 8.37 4.00 -5.01
C LEU A 75 9.47 4.18 -3.95
N THR A 76 9.97 3.05 -3.42
CA THR A 76 11.22 3.09 -2.64
C THR A 76 12.37 3.60 -3.51
N PRO A 77 13.43 4.21 -2.94
CA PRO A 77 14.58 4.69 -3.73
C PRO A 77 15.18 3.62 -4.66
N ALA A 78 15.30 2.39 -4.18
CA ALA A 78 15.84 1.27 -4.97
C ALA A 78 14.92 0.88 -6.13
N ALA A 79 13.62 0.69 -5.86
CA ALA A 79 12.62 0.38 -6.89
C ALA A 79 12.48 1.50 -7.91
N ALA A 80 12.58 2.77 -7.48
CA ALA A 80 12.54 3.93 -8.36
C ALA A 80 13.71 3.94 -9.34
N ALA A 81 14.94 3.71 -8.87
CA ALA A 81 16.12 3.62 -9.72
C ALA A 81 16.01 2.45 -10.73
N ALA A 82 15.56 1.28 -10.27
CA ALA A 82 15.32 0.10 -11.09
C ALA A 82 14.25 0.36 -12.16
N TRP A 83 13.15 1.03 -11.79
CA TRP A 83 12.07 1.41 -12.71
C TRP A 83 12.57 2.35 -13.81
N GLN A 84 13.34 3.37 -13.47
CA GLN A 84 13.90 4.29 -14.47
C GLN A 84 14.79 3.56 -15.46
N ALA A 85 15.64 2.64 -14.99
CA ALA A 85 16.48 1.82 -15.84
C ALA A 85 15.67 0.89 -16.76
N LEU A 86 14.64 0.22 -16.20
CA LEU A 86 13.71 -0.63 -16.96
C LEU A 86 13.01 0.17 -18.06
N LYS A 87 12.45 1.34 -17.71
CA LYS A 87 11.71 2.21 -18.62
C LYS A 87 12.60 2.74 -19.76
N ALA A 88 13.84 3.14 -19.44
CA ALA A 88 14.80 3.58 -20.44
C ALA A 88 15.19 2.44 -21.40
N ALA A 89 15.40 1.23 -20.90
CA ALA A 89 15.71 0.07 -21.72
C ALA A 89 14.54 -0.33 -22.62
N ALA A 90 13.31 -0.27 -22.11
CA ALA A 90 12.11 -0.51 -22.91
C ALA A 90 11.98 0.49 -24.05
N LEU A 91 12.16 1.78 -23.73
CA LEU A 91 12.10 2.86 -24.74
C LEU A 91 13.17 2.69 -25.83
N ALA A 92 14.39 2.28 -25.48
CA ALA A 92 15.45 1.97 -26.45
C ALA A 92 15.09 0.82 -27.41
N ASN A 93 14.12 -0.02 -27.03
CA ASN A 93 13.54 -1.09 -27.85
C ASN A 93 12.20 -0.70 -28.51
N GLY A 94 11.83 0.59 -28.48
CA GLY A 94 10.60 1.10 -29.05
C GLY A 94 9.36 0.80 -28.22
N ILE A 95 9.51 0.36 -26.96
CA ILE A 95 8.41 0.05 -26.02
C ILE A 95 8.25 1.20 -25.03
N THR A 96 7.06 1.79 -24.99
CA THR A 96 6.73 2.82 -24.00
C THR A 96 5.96 2.17 -22.84
N LEU A 97 6.48 2.31 -21.61
CA LEU A 97 5.86 1.84 -20.38
C LEU A 97 5.34 3.03 -19.57
N ILE A 98 4.16 2.89 -18.98
CA ILE A 98 3.55 3.85 -18.08
C ILE A 98 3.13 3.18 -16.77
N ILE A 99 3.28 3.89 -15.64
CA ILE A 99 2.75 3.43 -14.35
C ILE A 99 1.28 3.85 -14.27
N VAL A 100 0.40 2.90 -13.93
CA VAL A 100 -1.01 3.14 -13.62
C VAL A 100 -1.24 3.13 -12.11
N SER A 101 -0.54 2.26 -11.39
CA SER A 101 -0.60 2.16 -9.93
C SER A 101 0.78 1.78 -9.38
N ASN A 102 1.05 2.21 -8.14
CA ASN A 102 2.32 2.03 -7.47
C ASN A 102 2.11 1.92 -5.95
N PHE A 103 2.90 2.60 -5.11
CA PHE A 103 2.67 2.60 -3.66
C PHE A 103 1.20 2.88 -3.32
N ARG A 104 0.69 2.09 -2.40
CA ARG A 104 -0.68 2.17 -1.89
C ARG A 104 -0.68 1.90 -0.40
N SER A 105 -1.19 2.83 0.40
CA SER A 105 -1.33 2.62 1.85
C SER A 105 -2.37 1.53 2.16
N VAL A 106 -2.29 0.95 3.36
CA VAL A 106 -3.29 0.00 3.87
C VAL A 106 -4.68 0.63 3.89
N GLN A 107 -4.74 1.91 4.30
CA GLN A 107 -5.98 2.68 4.28
C GLN A 107 -6.55 2.81 2.85
N ARG A 108 -5.70 3.17 1.87
CA ARG A 108 -6.14 3.28 0.47
C ARG A 108 -6.60 1.95 -0.10
N GLN A 109 -5.97 0.86 0.29
CA GLN A 109 -6.38 -0.50 -0.09
C GLN A 109 -7.78 -0.82 0.44
N ALA A 110 -8.07 -0.48 1.71
CA ALA A 110 -9.39 -0.66 2.29
C ALA A 110 -10.46 0.16 1.55
N GLU A 111 -10.17 1.43 1.21
CA GLU A 111 -11.08 2.29 0.44
C GLU A 111 -11.43 1.73 -0.94
N ILE A 112 -10.47 1.12 -1.63
CA ILE A 112 -10.71 0.47 -2.93
C ILE A 112 -11.71 -0.68 -2.77
N ILE A 113 -11.55 -1.52 -1.76
CA ILE A 113 -12.48 -2.63 -1.50
C ILE A 113 -13.85 -2.09 -1.11
N GLN A 114 -13.92 -1.08 -0.23
CA GLN A 114 -15.18 -0.44 0.16
C GLN A 114 -15.94 0.12 -1.05
N ALA A 115 -15.24 0.80 -1.96
CA ALA A 115 -15.85 1.33 -3.17
C ALA A 115 -16.44 0.23 -4.07
N LYS A 116 -15.75 -0.91 -4.19
CA LYS A 116 -16.22 -2.07 -4.96
C LYS A 116 -17.43 -2.74 -4.29
N LEU A 117 -17.43 -2.87 -2.96
CA LEU A 117 -18.56 -3.38 -2.19
C LEU A 117 -19.78 -2.44 -2.34
N ALA A 118 -19.57 -1.12 -2.25
CA ALA A 118 -20.63 -0.12 -2.46
C ALA A 118 -21.21 -0.16 -3.90
N ALA A 119 -20.40 -0.59 -4.87
CA ALA A 119 -20.84 -0.84 -6.25
C ALA A 119 -21.55 -2.21 -6.42
N GLY A 120 -21.79 -2.96 -5.34
CA GLY A 120 -22.53 -4.22 -5.33
C GLY A 120 -21.69 -5.46 -5.69
N GLN A 121 -20.36 -5.35 -5.75
CA GLN A 121 -19.51 -6.53 -5.97
C GLN A 121 -19.43 -7.39 -4.69
N LEU A 122 -19.33 -8.71 -4.84
CA LEU A 122 -19.14 -9.61 -3.71
C LEU A 122 -17.69 -9.60 -3.25
N ILE A 123 -17.47 -9.73 -1.93
CA ILE A 123 -16.12 -9.71 -1.37
C ILE A 123 -15.22 -10.79 -1.97
N ASP A 124 -15.72 -11.99 -2.19
CA ASP A 124 -14.95 -13.10 -2.75
C ASP A 124 -14.49 -12.82 -4.19
N ASP A 125 -15.33 -12.15 -5.00
CA ASP A 125 -14.95 -11.74 -6.36
C ASP A 125 -13.92 -10.62 -6.32
N ILE A 126 -14.09 -9.64 -5.41
CA ILE A 126 -13.11 -8.56 -5.22
C ILE A 126 -11.74 -9.13 -4.86
N LEU A 127 -11.69 -10.07 -3.92
CA LEU A 127 -10.44 -10.65 -3.43
C LEU A 127 -9.72 -11.55 -4.47
N ARG A 128 -10.32 -11.80 -5.61
CA ARG A 128 -9.64 -12.48 -6.74
C ARG A 128 -8.65 -11.57 -7.47
N SER A 129 -8.83 -10.23 -7.38
CA SER A 129 -7.99 -9.26 -8.07
C SER A 129 -7.52 -8.10 -7.17
N VAL A 130 -7.98 -8.04 -5.93
CA VAL A 130 -7.61 -6.98 -4.98
C VAL A 130 -7.18 -7.62 -3.68
N ALA A 131 -5.93 -7.43 -3.30
CA ALA A 131 -5.39 -7.94 -2.05
C ALA A 131 -6.12 -7.34 -0.84
N PRO A 132 -6.33 -8.10 0.25
CA PRO A 132 -6.78 -7.54 1.51
C PRO A 132 -5.85 -6.44 2.04
N PRO A 133 -6.37 -5.45 2.81
CA PRO A 133 -5.51 -4.46 3.48
C PRO A 133 -4.44 -5.14 4.34
N GLY A 134 -3.21 -4.66 4.26
CA GLY A 134 -2.05 -5.29 4.92
C GLY A 134 -1.42 -6.44 4.13
N HIS A 135 -2.03 -6.88 3.01
CA HIS A 135 -1.57 -8.02 2.23
C HIS A 135 -1.28 -7.70 0.76
N SER A 136 -1.12 -6.42 0.42
CA SER A 136 -0.80 -5.96 -0.92
C SER A 136 0.69 -5.66 -1.06
N GLU A 137 1.33 -6.15 -2.11
CA GLU A 137 2.72 -5.80 -2.45
C GLU A 137 2.91 -4.29 -2.68
N HIS A 138 1.86 -3.57 -3.05
CA HIS A 138 1.90 -2.11 -3.19
C HIS A 138 2.22 -1.37 -1.89
N HIS A 139 1.99 -1.97 -0.71
CA HIS A 139 2.37 -1.37 0.58
C HIS A 139 3.88 -1.24 0.75
N THR A 140 4.65 -2.10 0.07
CA THR A 140 6.12 -2.09 0.14
C THR A 140 6.75 -0.95 -0.65
N GLY A 141 6.01 -0.29 -1.54
CA GLY A 141 6.57 0.68 -2.49
C GLY A 141 7.49 0.06 -3.54
N CYS A 142 7.42 -1.28 -3.73
CA CYS A 142 8.21 -2.02 -4.71
C CYS A 142 7.37 -2.56 -5.88
N ALA A 143 6.04 -2.58 -5.77
CA ALA A 143 5.15 -3.04 -6.83
C ALA A 143 4.69 -1.88 -7.73
N VAL A 144 4.57 -2.19 -9.02
CA VAL A 144 4.03 -1.31 -10.07
C VAL A 144 3.03 -2.05 -10.93
N ASP A 145 1.91 -1.39 -11.22
CA ASP A 145 0.98 -1.82 -12.26
C ASP A 145 1.33 -1.06 -13.54
N ILE A 146 1.74 -1.80 -14.56
CA ILE A 146 2.30 -1.28 -15.81
C ILE A 146 1.27 -1.37 -16.93
N ALA A 147 1.18 -0.32 -17.71
CA ALA A 147 0.44 -0.27 -18.98
C ALA A 147 1.33 0.27 -20.10
N SER A 148 0.76 0.39 -21.30
CA SER A 148 1.38 1.05 -22.45
C SER A 148 0.38 2.02 -23.11
N PRO A 149 0.82 3.00 -23.89
CA PRO A 149 -0.09 3.99 -24.52
C PRO A 149 -1.14 3.37 -25.43
N ASP A 150 -0.83 2.26 -26.07
CA ASP A 150 -1.73 1.47 -26.92
C ASP A 150 -2.68 0.57 -26.12
N HIS A 151 -2.37 0.33 -24.84
CA HIS A 151 -3.19 -0.44 -23.91
C HIS A 151 -3.15 0.18 -22.50
N PRO A 152 -3.94 1.26 -22.25
CA PRO A 152 -3.86 2.02 -21.00
C PRO A 152 -4.64 1.38 -19.83
N THR A 153 -5.35 0.29 -20.06
CA THR A 153 -6.18 -0.41 -19.06
C THR A 153 -5.44 -1.56 -18.40
N LEU A 154 -5.76 -1.83 -17.12
CA LEU A 154 -5.25 -2.97 -16.37
C LEU A 154 -6.23 -4.15 -16.53
N ASP A 155 -6.09 -4.88 -17.61
CA ASP A 155 -6.88 -6.07 -17.87
C ASP A 155 -6.03 -7.18 -18.52
N ILE A 156 -6.59 -8.38 -18.61
CA ILE A 156 -5.88 -9.57 -19.06
C ILE A 156 -5.35 -9.45 -20.50
N SER A 157 -5.95 -8.61 -21.34
CA SER A 157 -5.52 -8.42 -22.73
C SER A 157 -4.18 -7.69 -22.85
N PHE A 158 -3.69 -7.05 -21.78
CA PHE A 158 -2.31 -6.55 -21.71
C PHE A 158 -1.29 -7.64 -22.01
N ALA A 159 -1.59 -8.90 -21.68
CA ALA A 159 -0.74 -10.06 -22.00
C ALA A 159 -0.50 -10.25 -23.51
N GLN A 160 -1.32 -9.64 -24.36
CA GLN A 160 -1.20 -9.73 -25.82
C GLN A 160 -0.37 -8.58 -26.42
N THR A 161 0.09 -7.64 -25.60
CA THR A 161 0.85 -6.47 -26.04
C THR A 161 2.34 -6.76 -26.24
N ALA A 162 2.98 -5.95 -27.08
CA ALA A 162 4.43 -5.97 -27.24
C ALA A 162 5.14 -5.57 -25.92
N ALA A 163 4.51 -4.71 -25.11
CA ALA A 163 5.01 -4.32 -23.80
C ALA A 163 5.12 -5.51 -22.84
N PHE A 164 4.08 -6.34 -22.73
CA PHE A 164 4.11 -7.53 -21.90
C PHE A 164 5.14 -8.56 -22.41
N ALA A 165 5.18 -8.79 -23.71
CA ALA A 165 6.16 -9.70 -24.32
C ALA A 165 7.61 -9.27 -24.06
N TRP A 166 7.87 -7.95 -24.06
CA TRP A 166 9.18 -7.39 -23.71
C TRP A 166 9.46 -7.54 -22.21
N LEU A 167 8.49 -7.20 -21.35
CA LEU A 167 8.62 -7.31 -19.89
C LEU A 167 8.95 -8.74 -19.46
N THR A 168 8.26 -9.74 -19.99
CA THR A 168 8.52 -11.15 -19.64
C THR A 168 9.94 -11.62 -19.94
N GLN A 169 10.60 -11.01 -20.92
CA GLN A 169 11.97 -11.35 -21.31
C GLN A 169 13.02 -10.52 -20.58
N GLN A 170 12.72 -9.29 -20.21
CA GLN A 170 13.73 -8.31 -19.80
C GLN A 170 13.57 -7.83 -18.36
N ALA A 171 12.37 -7.81 -17.78
CA ALA A 171 12.11 -7.19 -16.48
C ALA A 171 12.97 -7.78 -15.35
N GLY A 172 13.24 -9.09 -15.39
CA GLY A 172 14.11 -9.76 -14.42
C GLY A 172 15.54 -9.22 -14.35
N ARG A 173 16.07 -8.64 -15.45
CA ARG A 173 17.39 -8.01 -15.49
C ARG A 173 17.45 -6.72 -14.67
N PHE A 174 16.29 -6.14 -14.39
CA PHE A 174 16.10 -4.92 -13.58
C PHE A 174 15.52 -5.22 -12.21
N GLY A 175 15.46 -6.52 -11.83
CA GLY A 175 14.95 -6.95 -10.53
C GLY A 175 13.43 -6.97 -10.40
N PHE A 176 12.67 -6.84 -11.50
CA PHE A 176 11.21 -6.96 -11.48
C PHE A 176 10.75 -8.37 -11.88
N THR A 177 9.78 -8.89 -11.14
CA THR A 177 9.14 -10.19 -11.42
C THR A 177 7.64 -10.01 -11.53
N LEU A 178 7.01 -10.82 -12.38
CA LEU A 178 5.55 -10.94 -12.47
C LEU A 178 5.05 -11.71 -11.24
N SER A 179 4.36 -11.02 -10.31
CA SER A 179 3.94 -11.63 -9.04
C SER A 179 2.81 -12.62 -9.18
N PHE A 180 1.87 -12.36 -10.09
CA PHE A 180 0.63 -13.13 -10.23
C PHE A 180 0.47 -13.74 -11.63
N PRO A 181 1.33 -14.74 -12.00
CA PRO A 181 1.17 -15.51 -13.21
C PRO A 181 -0.08 -16.39 -13.14
N GLU A 182 -0.47 -17.01 -14.25
CA GLU A 182 -1.53 -18.01 -14.25
C GLU A 182 -1.25 -19.13 -13.24
N GLY A 183 -2.25 -19.48 -12.43
CA GLY A 183 -2.13 -20.53 -11.42
C GLY A 183 -1.22 -20.18 -10.22
N ASN A 184 -1.00 -18.89 -9.93
CA ASN A 184 -0.20 -18.49 -8.77
C ASN A 184 -0.75 -19.03 -7.45
N SER A 185 0.13 -19.31 -6.51
CA SER A 185 -0.20 -19.95 -5.22
C SER A 185 -1.07 -19.09 -4.29
N ALA A 186 -1.09 -17.77 -4.48
CA ALA A 186 -1.91 -16.85 -3.67
C ALA A 186 -3.39 -16.83 -4.10
N GLY A 187 -3.73 -17.52 -5.21
CA GLY A 187 -5.11 -17.63 -5.71
C GLY A 187 -5.65 -16.33 -6.30
N TYR A 188 -4.78 -15.40 -6.70
CA TYR A 188 -5.18 -14.26 -7.51
C TYR A 188 -5.40 -14.68 -8.96
N GLN A 189 -6.23 -13.92 -9.66
CA GLN A 189 -6.30 -14.05 -11.11
C GLN A 189 -4.96 -13.69 -11.75
N PHE A 190 -4.77 -14.08 -13.00
CA PHE A 190 -3.60 -13.63 -13.77
C PHE A 190 -3.61 -12.11 -13.93
N GLU A 191 -2.52 -11.46 -13.51
CA GLU A 191 -2.36 -10.01 -13.57
C GLU A 191 -1.11 -9.63 -14.37
N PRO A 192 -1.17 -9.63 -15.71
CA PRO A 192 -0.01 -9.37 -16.58
C PRO A 192 0.60 -7.97 -16.39
N TRP A 193 -0.13 -7.06 -15.79
CA TRP A 193 0.31 -5.69 -15.49
C TRP A 193 1.11 -5.57 -14.18
N HIS A 194 0.97 -6.54 -13.23
CA HIS A 194 1.49 -6.41 -11.87
C HIS A 194 2.91 -6.98 -11.74
N TRP A 195 3.88 -6.08 -11.55
CA TRP A 195 5.29 -6.40 -11.44
C TRP A 195 5.87 -5.88 -10.13
N CYS A 196 6.63 -6.72 -9.41
CA CYS A 196 7.24 -6.36 -8.14
C CYS A 196 8.76 -6.40 -8.23
N PHE A 197 9.40 -5.30 -7.80
CA PHE A 197 10.85 -5.23 -7.62
C PHE A 197 11.25 -6.05 -6.39
N GLN A 198 12.31 -6.82 -6.50
CA GLN A 198 12.87 -7.62 -5.41
C GLN A 198 13.63 -6.69 -4.45
N CYS A 199 12.94 -6.21 -3.40
CA CYS A 199 13.49 -5.34 -2.37
C CYS A 199 14.37 -6.12 -1.38
#